data_1912f185acc369e25e20400bd52dac7c
#
_entry.id   1912f185acc369e25e20400bd52dac7c
#
_cell.length_a   1.000
_cell.length_b   1.000
_cell.length_c   1.000
_cell.angle_alpha   90.00
_cell.angle_beta   90.00
_cell.angle_gamma   90.00
#
_symmetry.space_group_name_H-M   'P 1'
#
loop_
_entity.id
_entity.type
_entity.pdbx_description
1 polymer ?
#
loop_
_entity_poly.entity_id
_entity_poly.type
_entity_poly.pdbx_seq_one_letter_code
_entity_poly.pdbx_strand_id
1 'polypeptide(L)'
;MPFAEHAVIEMSPRRCRAKESNRMTTGVRMRRIVITGMGAVSPLGANVPTSWSRLLAGRSGIRRLADDVVGDLPAKIGATVPSLQEDPEAGFDPDTVLAPKEQRRADRFILFALAAAEEALSQAKWKPVSNDDKARTATIIASGVGGFPAITEAVRTVDQRGVRRLSPFTVPSFLVNMAAGQISIRYGFKGPLGAPVTACAAGIQAIGDAARLIRANEADIAVCGGTEACMNAVSLGGFAAARSLSTSFNHRPDQASRPFDMLRDGFVMGEGAGVLVVEALSHALARGAKPLAELVGYGTTADAYHITSGPEDGDGARRAMEIAISQAGISARDVRHLNAHATSTPVGDAGEIEAIKRVFGTDFGIAVSGTKAATGHLLGAAGGLGAIFTILALRDQVAPPTLNLTAPDPAGDGIDFVANQARPLEMDYAISNGFGFGGVNASALFRRWTDTSSSASAEGSSG
;
A
#
# COMPACT_ATOMS: atom_id res chain seq x y z
N MET A 1 -32.07 34.99 -35.42
CA MET A 1 -32.05 33.73 -36.19
C MET A 1 -32.67 32.66 -35.32
N PRO A 2 -33.72 31.95 -35.75
CA PRO A 2 -34.56 31.14 -34.89
C PRO A 2 -34.01 29.73 -34.71
N PHE A 3 -34.32 29.15 -33.54
CA PHE A 3 -34.04 27.79 -33.10
C PHE A 3 -34.78 26.76 -33.98
N ALA A 4 -34.09 25.70 -34.36
CA ALA A 4 -34.68 24.55 -35.07
C ALA A 4 -35.32 23.59 -34.08
N GLU A 5 -36.56 23.21 -34.32
CA GLU A 5 -37.37 22.23 -33.62
C GLU A 5 -36.82 20.81 -33.81
N HIS A 6 -36.69 20.07 -32.71
CA HIS A 6 -36.37 18.64 -32.75
C HIS A 6 -37.65 17.81 -32.88
N ALA A 7 -37.74 17.07 -33.97
CA ALA A 7 -38.79 16.08 -34.18
C ALA A 7 -38.61 14.88 -33.26
N VAL A 8 -39.66 14.56 -32.51
CA VAL A 8 -39.77 13.35 -31.68
C VAL A 8 -40.15 12.19 -32.61
N ILE A 9 -39.29 11.22 -32.69
CA ILE A 9 -39.56 9.93 -33.36
C ILE A 9 -40.10 8.94 -32.32
N GLU A 10 -41.40 8.66 -32.36
CA GLU A 10 -42.04 7.57 -31.62
C GLU A 10 -41.56 6.20 -32.15
N MET A 11 -40.83 5.46 -31.35
CA MET A 11 -40.49 4.05 -31.61
C MET A 11 -41.45 3.10 -30.89
N SER A 12 -42.28 2.39 -31.69
CA SER A 12 -43.13 1.30 -31.26
C SER A 12 -42.34 0.14 -30.62
N PRO A 13 -42.82 -0.51 -29.52
CA PRO A 13 -42.11 -1.58 -28.86
C PRO A 13 -42.24 -2.91 -29.66
N ARG A 14 -41.17 -3.31 -30.36
CA ARG A 14 -41.05 -4.67 -30.88
C ARG A 14 -40.75 -5.62 -29.74
N ARG A 15 -41.66 -6.56 -29.48
CA ARG A 15 -41.47 -7.70 -28.59
C ARG A 15 -40.30 -8.57 -29.05
N CYS A 16 -39.15 -8.47 -28.40
CA CYS A 16 -38.10 -9.49 -28.51
C CYS A 16 -38.50 -10.73 -27.73
N ARG A 17 -38.80 -11.83 -28.45
CA ARG A 17 -38.85 -13.16 -27.85
C ARG A 17 -37.44 -13.52 -27.39
N ALA A 18 -37.26 -13.64 -26.08
CA ALA A 18 -36.05 -14.22 -25.49
C ALA A 18 -35.93 -15.68 -25.94
N LYS A 19 -34.93 -15.97 -26.77
CA LYS A 19 -34.42 -17.34 -26.92
C LYS A 19 -33.61 -17.63 -25.66
N GLU A 20 -34.11 -18.53 -24.83
CA GLU A 20 -33.31 -19.15 -23.77
C GLU A 20 -32.10 -19.86 -24.42
N SER A 21 -30.97 -19.17 -24.47
CA SER A 21 -29.71 -19.83 -24.75
C SER A 21 -29.26 -20.50 -23.46
N ASN A 22 -29.28 -21.81 -23.49
CA ASN A 22 -28.65 -22.69 -22.50
C ASN A 22 -27.15 -22.31 -22.40
N ARG A 23 -26.79 -21.28 -21.61
CA ARG A 23 -25.41 -21.01 -21.25
C ARG A 23 -24.99 -22.11 -20.28
N MET A 24 -24.36 -23.14 -20.79
CA MET A 24 -23.45 -23.94 -19.96
C MET A 24 -22.41 -23.01 -19.41
N THR A 25 -22.61 -22.56 -18.17
CA THR A 25 -21.58 -21.93 -17.33
C THR A 25 -20.56 -23.01 -17.01
N THR A 26 -19.61 -23.24 -17.90
CA THR A 26 -18.32 -23.80 -17.50
C THR A 26 -17.75 -22.78 -16.52
N GLY A 27 -17.94 -23.02 -15.22
CA GLY A 27 -17.40 -22.19 -14.17
C GLY A 27 -15.88 -22.16 -14.29
N VAL A 28 -15.34 -21.17 -14.99
CA VAL A 28 -13.91 -20.88 -14.96
C VAL A 28 -13.61 -20.48 -13.52
N ARG A 29 -13.09 -21.43 -12.73
CA ARG A 29 -12.70 -21.18 -11.35
C ARG A 29 -11.60 -20.12 -11.37
N MET A 30 -11.87 -18.94 -10.81
CA MET A 30 -10.88 -17.87 -10.74
C MET A 30 -9.58 -18.39 -10.11
N ARG A 31 -8.45 -18.02 -10.68
CA ARG A 31 -7.12 -18.37 -10.14
C ARG A 31 -6.98 -17.79 -8.73
N ARG A 32 -6.66 -18.64 -7.77
CA ARG A 32 -6.33 -18.22 -6.40
C ARG A 32 -4.98 -17.53 -6.41
N ILE A 33 -4.86 -16.47 -5.64
CA ILE A 33 -3.66 -15.61 -5.58
C ILE A 33 -3.04 -15.74 -4.20
N VAL A 34 -1.76 -16.08 -4.14
CA VAL A 34 -1.01 -16.20 -2.90
C VAL A 34 0.17 -15.25 -2.88
N ILE A 35 0.59 -14.89 -1.68
CA ILE A 35 1.80 -14.12 -1.43
C ILE A 35 2.91 -15.11 -1.05
N THR A 36 4.06 -15.02 -1.72
CA THR A 36 5.21 -15.89 -1.46
C THR A 36 6.46 -15.15 -1.01
N GLY A 37 6.47 -13.82 -1.12
CA GLY A 37 7.57 -13.00 -0.65
C GLY A 37 7.12 -11.60 -0.28
N MET A 38 7.85 -11.00 0.66
CA MET A 38 7.66 -9.64 1.16
C MET A 38 9.02 -8.98 1.34
N GLY A 39 9.11 -7.69 1.05
CA GLY A 39 10.30 -6.88 1.31
C GLY A 39 9.92 -5.46 1.65
N ALA A 40 10.65 -4.85 2.56
CA ALA A 40 10.36 -3.52 3.07
C ALA A 40 11.60 -2.68 3.31
N VAL A 41 11.44 -1.39 3.05
CA VAL A 41 12.31 -0.33 3.55
C VAL A 41 11.40 0.67 4.24
N SER A 42 11.62 0.94 5.51
CA SER A 42 10.73 1.77 6.31
C SER A 42 11.49 2.64 7.33
N PRO A 43 10.84 3.64 7.93
CA PRO A 43 11.42 4.41 9.04
C PRO A 43 11.76 3.57 10.28
N LEU A 44 11.21 2.35 10.38
CA LEU A 44 11.50 1.39 11.44
C LEU A 44 12.68 0.46 11.13
N GLY A 45 13.17 0.43 9.88
CA GLY A 45 14.30 -0.39 9.44
C GLY A 45 14.22 -0.76 7.97
N ALA A 46 15.35 -1.15 7.39
CA ALA A 46 15.49 -1.43 5.96
C ALA A 46 15.20 -2.91 5.59
N ASN A 47 14.39 -3.61 6.37
CA ASN A 47 13.91 -4.96 6.09
C ASN A 47 12.60 -5.27 6.84
N VAL A 48 11.90 -6.32 6.42
CA VAL A 48 10.62 -6.76 6.99
C VAL A 48 10.75 -7.20 8.46
N PRO A 49 11.69 -8.07 8.85
CA PRO A 49 11.77 -8.54 10.24
C PRO A 49 11.97 -7.42 11.25
N THR A 50 12.88 -6.49 10.97
CA THR A 50 13.15 -5.36 11.87
C THR A 50 11.97 -4.38 11.91
N SER A 51 11.40 -4.04 10.75
CA SER A 51 10.22 -3.16 10.69
C SER A 51 9.07 -3.73 11.52
N TRP A 52 8.82 -5.04 11.43
CA TRP A 52 7.76 -5.71 12.18
C TRP A 52 8.03 -5.77 13.68
N SER A 53 9.22 -6.21 14.07
CA SER A 53 9.58 -6.32 15.49
C SER A 53 9.52 -4.97 16.20
N ARG A 54 9.99 -3.90 15.53
CA ARG A 54 9.97 -2.53 16.08
C ARG A 54 8.55 -1.97 16.13
N LEU A 55 7.70 -2.27 15.15
CA LEU A 55 6.28 -1.91 15.18
C LEU A 55 5.58 -2.55 16.39
N LEU A 56 5.75 -3.86 16.60
CA LEU A 56 5.16 -4.56 17.74
C LEU A 56 5.70 -4.07 19.09
N ALA A 57 6.97 -3.64 19.14
CA ALA A 57 7.58 -3.03 20.31
C ALA A 57 7.14 -1.58 20.57
N GLY A 58 6.24 -1.03 19.75
CA GLY A 58 5.73 0.34 19.90
C GLY A 58 6.80 1.41 19.61
N ARG A 59 7.80 1.13 18.78
CA ARG A 59 8.81 2.12 18.40
C ARG A 59 8.26 3.05 17.31
N SER A 60 8.57 4.34 17.42
CA SER A 60 8.28 5.34 16.38
C SER A 60 9.51 5.58 15.52
N GLY A 61 9.31 5.62 14.19
CA GLY A 61 10.32 6.05 13.20
C GLY A 61 10.26 7.55 12.91
N ILE A 62 9.38 8.30 13.58
CA ILE A 62 9.21 9.74 13.37
C ILE A 62 10.26 10.49 14.18
N ARG A 63 10.90 11.46 13.53
CA ARG A 63 11.99 12.25 14.10
C ARG A 63 11.96 13.69 13.61
N ARG A 64 12.74 14.56 14.28
CA ARG A 64 13.01 15.89 13.77
C ARG A 64 13.84 15.79 12.49
N LEU A 65 13.45 16.52 11.47
CA LEU A 65 14.21 16.63 10.22
C LEU A 65 15.33 17.66 10.36
N ALA A 66 16.34 17.55 9.52
CA ALA A 66 17.46 18.49 9.46
C ALA A 66 16.98 19.89 9.04
N ASP A 67 17.61 20.93 9.58
CA ASP A 67 17.18 22.30 9.37
C ASP A 67 17.33 22.78 7.93
N ASP A 68 18.25 22.23 7.15
CA ASP A 68 18.40 22.48 5.71
C ASP A 68 17.23 21.91 4.87
N VAL A 69 16.53 20.92 5.39
CA VAL A 69 15.32 20.35 4.75
C VAL A 69 14.09 21.16 5.10
N VAL A 70 13.94 21.55 6.37
CA VAL A 70 12.68 22.14 6.87
C VAL A 70 12.71 23.68 6.92
N GLY A 71 13.88 24.33 6.99
CA GLY A 71 14.02 25.77 6.94
C GLY A 71 12.98 26.52 7.79
N ASP A 72 12.15 27.32 7.14
CA ASP A 72 11.04 28.10 7.71
C ASP A 72 9.69 27.37 7.70
N LEU A 73 9.63 26.11 7.25
CA LEU A 73 8.39 25.33 7.23
C LEU A 73 7.77 25.19 8.63
N PRO A 74 6.44 25.20 8.78
CA PRO A 74 5.78 25.02 10.06
C PRO A 74 5.93 23.59 10.63
N ALA A 75 6.00 22.58 9.76
CA ALA A 75 6.27 21.19 10.13
C ALA A 75 7.78 20.92 10.11
N LYS A 76 8.34 20.45 11.23
CA LYS A 76 9.78 20.20 11.42
C LYS A 76 10.11 18.71 11.54
N ILE A 77 9.15 17.85 11.29
CA ILE A 77 9.22 16.41 11.57
C ILE A 77 8.89 15.60 10.35
N GLY A 78 9.41 14.38 10.31
CA GLY A 78 9.17 13.41 9.26
C GLY A 78 9.61 12.02 9.69
N ALA A 79 9.25 11.01 8.90
CA ALA A 79 9.62 9.63 9.13
C ALA A 79 10.57 9.17 8.00
N THR A 80 11.86 9.49 8.16
CA THR A 80 12.91 9.10 7.21
C THR A 80 13.42 7.70 7.50
N VAL A 81 13.80 6.99 6.43
CA VAL A 81 14.51 5.71 6.54
C VAL A 81 15.91 5.97 7.10
N PRO A 82 16.29 5.33 8.24
CA PRO A 82 17.59 5.53 8.85
C PRO A 82 18.72 5.04 7.94
N SER A 83 19.83 5.76 7.92
CA SER A 83 21.09 5.31 7.34
C SER A 83 21.80 4.31 8.28
N LEU A 84 22.83 3.59 7.80
CA LEU A 84 23.67 2.74 8.66
C LEU A 84 24.39 3.51 9.77
N GLN A 85 24.62 4.82 9.60
CA GLN A 85 25.22 5.66 10.65
C GLN A 85 24.23 5.94 11.78
N GLU A 86 22.94 6.10 11.45
CA GLU A 86 21.86 6.33 12.42
C GLU A 86 21.37 5.04 13.08
N ASP A 87 21.42 3.94 12.35
CA ASP A 87 20.99 2.61 12.79
C ASP A 87 21.94 1.53 12.22
N PRO A 88 23.01 1.19 12.92
CA PRO A 88 23.99 0.20 12.44
C PRO A 88 23.42 -1.21 12.24
N GLU A 89 22.30 -1.55 12.88
CA GLU A 89 21.70 -2.88 12.80
C GLU A 89 20.75 -3.05 11.62
N ALA A 90 19.99 -1.98 11.29
CA ALA A 90 18.92 -2.06 10.31
C ALA A 90 18.74 -0.79 9.46
N GLY A 91 19.76 0.07 9.42
CA GLY A 91 19.78 1.23 8.54
C GLY A 91 19.90 0.83 7.07
N PHE A 92 19.47 1.70 6.20
CA PHE A 92 19.54 1.51 4.76
C PHE A 92 20.95 1.82 4.22
N ASP A 93 21.52 0.86 3.52
CA ASP A 93 22.79 1.02 2.80
C ASP A 93 22.54 1.03 1.29
N PRO A 94 22.61 2.20 0.62
CA PRO A 94 22.42 2.29 -0.82
C PRO A 94 23.51 1.55 -1.62
N ASP A 95 24.71 1.34 -1.05
CA ASP A 95 25.84 0.69 -1.73
C ASP A 95 25.58 -0.82 -1.92
N THR A 96 24.74 -1.42 -1.10
CA THR A 96 24.28 -2.81 -1.28
C THR A 96 23.29 -2.94 -2.44
N VAL A 97 22.63 -1.85 -2.83
CA VAL A 97 21.59 -1.84 -3.86
C VAL A 97 22.14 -1.52 -5.23
N LEU A 98 22.90 -0.43 -5.37
CA LEU A 98 23.53 0.04 -6.60
C LEU A 98 24.92 0.57 -6.31
N ALA A 99 25.85 0.34 -7.23
CA ALA A 99 27.17 0.95 -7.15
C ALA A 99 27.06 2.51 -7.12
N PRO A 100 27.94 3.23 -6.40
CA PRO A 100 27.84 4.69 -6.23
C PRO A 100 27.70 5.50 -7.52
N LYS A 101 28.30 5.02 -8.62
CA LYS A 101 28.17 5.64 -9.95
C LYS A 101 26.74 5.52 -10.52
N GLU A 102 26.06 4.43 -10.22
CA GLU A 102 24.71 4.16 -10.71
C GLU A 102 23.65 4.84 -9.83
N GLN A 103 23.90 4.98 -8.53
CA GLN A 103 23.02 5.72 -7.60
C GLN A 103 22.77 7.16 -8.07
N ARG A 104 23.77 7.82 -8.69
CA ARG A 104 23.64 9.18 -9.25
C ARG A 104 22.66 9.27 -10.43
N ARG A 105 22.16 8.14 -10.92
CA ARG A 105 21.23 8.02 -12.06
C ARG A 105 19.81 7.63 -11.65
N ALA A 106 19.60 7.40 -10.36
CA ALA A 106 18.34 6.95 -9.79
C ALA A 106 17.99 7.81 -8.58
N ASP A 107 16.76 8.30 -8.50
CA ASP A 107 16.26 8.93 -7.29
C ASP A 107 16.08 7.87 -6.17
N ARG A 108 16.07 8.31 -4.94
CA ARG A 108 16.03 7.47 -3.73
C ARG A 108 14.83 6.49 -3.70
N PHE A 109 13.66 6.87 -4.25
CA PHE A 109 12.51 5.97 -4.32
C PHE A 109 12.79 4.71 -5.15
N ILE A 110 13.63 4.82 -6.20
CA ILE A 110 14.05 3.69 -7.02
C ILE A 110 14.97 2.75 -6.20
N LEU A 111 15.87 3.31 -5.39
CA LEU A 111 16.75 2.52 -4.53
C LEU A 111 15.94 1.72 -3.50
N PHE A 112 14.95 2.35 -2.87
CA PHE A 112 14.07 1.68 -1.92
C PHE A 112 13.28 0.55 -2.58
N ALA A 113 12.74 0.79 -3.79
CA ALA A 113 12.02 -0.24 -4.53
C ALA A 113 12.90 -1.44 -4.88
N LEU A 114 14.15 -1.20 -5.29
CA LEU A 114 15.11 -2.25 -5.61
C LEU A 114 15.48 -3.08 -4.37
N ALA A 115 15.72 -2.43 -3.23
CA ALA A 115 16.04 -3.12 -1.98
C ALA A 115 14.88 -3.99 -1.49
N ALA A 116 13.67 -3.42 -1.46
CA ALA A 116 12.47 -4.16 -1.07
C ALA A 116 12.15 -5.32 -2.06
N ALA A 117 12.35 -5.10 -3.36
CA ALA A 117 12.17 -6.18 -4.36
C ALA A 117 13.19 -7.31 -4.18
N GLU A 118 14.45 -7.01 -3.87
CA GLU A 118 15.48 -8.00 -3.58
C GLU A 118 15.09 -8.90 -2.39
N GLU A 119 14.67 -8.29 -1.27
CA GLU A 119 14.21 -9.03 -0.10
C GLU A 119 12.99 -9.92 -0.43
N ALA A 120 11.98 -9.36 -1.12
CA ALA A 120 10.77 -10.08 -1.49
C ALA A 120 11.06 -11.27 -2.42
N LEU A 121 11.90 -11.07 -3.44
CA LEU A 121 12.29 -12.12 -4.39
C LEU A 121 13.15 -13.19 -3.73
N SER A 122 14.06 -12.80 -2.82
CA SER A 122 14.86 -13.72 -2.03
C SER A 122 13.99 -14.63 -1.17
N GLN A 123 13.02 -14.07 -0.44
CA GLN A 123 12.06 -14.83 0.35
C GLN A 123 11.20 -15.76 -0.50
N ALA A 124 10.70 -15.25 -1.63
CA ALA A 124 9.92 -16.03 -2.59
C ALA A 124 10.75 -17.12 -3.29
N LYS A 125 12.08 -17.04 -3.24
CA LYS A 125 13.02 -17.87 -4.00
C LYS A 125 12.68 -17.86 -5.49
N TRP A 126 12.32 -16.68 -6.03
CA TRP A 126 11.96 -16.52 -7.43
C TRP A 126 13.13 -15.95 -8.21
N LYS A 127 13.69 -16.79 -9.07
CA LYS A 127 14.77 -16.43 -10.01
C LYS A 127 14.52 -17.15 -11.33
N PRO A 128 13.70 -16.58 -12.24
CA PRO A 128 13.34 -17.23 -13.48
C PRO A 128 14.55 -17.43 -14.39
N VAL A 129 14.67 -18.64 -14.94
CA VAL A 129 15.73 -19.01 -15.89
C VAL A 129 15.19 -19.02 -17.31
N SER A 130 14.01 -19.61 -17.52
CA SER A 130 13.40 -19.74 -18.83
C SER A 130 12.88 -18.38 -19.36
N ASN A 131 12.83 -18.25 -20.67
CA ASN A 131 12.24 -17.06 -21.30
C ASN A 131 10.71 -16.98 -21.04
N ASP A 132 10.06 -18.12 -20.89
CA ASP A 132 8.63 -18.19 -20.59
C ASP A 132 8.35 -17.68 -19.18
N ASP A 133 9.05 -18.15 -18.16
CA ASP A 133 8.94 -17.65 -16.79
C ASP A 133 9.20 -16.13 -16.72
N LYS A 134 10.21 -15.65 -17.47
CA LYS A 134 10.49 -14.20 -17.55
C LYS A 134 9.34 -13.43 -18.19
N ALA A 135 8.76 -13.96 -19.28
CA ALA A 135 7.64 -13.34 -19.97
C ALA A 135 6.34 -13.38 -19.15
N ARG A 136 6.22 -14.34 -18.23
CA ARG A 136 5.07 -14.53 -17.34
C ARG A 136 5.25 -13.85 -15.97
N THR A 137 6.37 -13.13 -15.74
CA THR A 137 6.63 -12.36 -14.50
C THR A 137 6.32 -10.89 -14.74
N ALA A 138 5.26 -10.37 -14.09
CA ALA A 138 4.87 -8.96 -14.13
C ALA A 138 5.61 -8.12 -13.08
N THR A 139 5.70 -6.80 -13.30
CA THR A 139 6.32 -5.84 -12.36
C THR A 139 5.43 -4.61 -12.24
N ILE A 140 4.76 -4.42 -11.10
CA ILE A 140 3.78 -3.36 -10.86
C ILE A 140 4.17 -2.59 -9.61
N ILE A 141 4.98 -1.54 -9.75
CA ILE A 141 5.48 -0.74 -8.63
C ILE A 141 4.92 0.68 -8.70
N ALA A 142 4.14 1.02 -7.72
CA ALA A 142 3.49 2.32 -7.58
C ALA A 142 4.38 3.36 -6.88
N SER A 143 4.11 4.63 -7.14
CA SER A 143 4.59 5.77 -6.34
C SER A 143 3.55 6.90 -6.45
N GLY A 144 3.42 7.71 -5.41
CA GLY A 144 2.52 8.87 -5.44
C GLY A 144 3.05 10.02 -6.28
N VAL A 145 4.36 10.28 -6.20
CA VAL A 145 5.00 11.45 -6.86
C VAL A 145 6.31 11.12 -7.58
N GLY A 146 6.87 9.92 -7.40
CA GLY A 146 8.13 9.53 -8.04
C GLY A 146 9.34 10.33 -7.57
N GLY A 147 10.32 10.56 -8.46
CA GLY A 147 11.56 11.23 -8.15
C GLY A 147 11.44 12.74 -8.01
N PHE A 148 10.60 13.22 -7.14
CA PHE A 148 10.35 14.65 -6.92
C PHE A 148 11.63 15.41 -6.47
N PRO A 149 12.51 14.87 -5.60
CA PRO A 149 13.80 15.48 -5.30
C PRO A 149 14.67 15.67 -6.55
N ALA A 150 14.72 14.71 -7.45
CA ALA A 150 15.49 14.82 -8.69
C ALA A 150 14.93 15.92 -9.62
N ILE A 151 13.61 16.10 -9.66
CA ILE A 151 12.98 17.21 -10.42
C ILE A 151 13.39 18.55 -9.82
N THR A 152 13.29 18.72 -8.49
CA THR A 152 13.65 19.99 -7.83
C THR A 152 15.11 20.34 -8.01
N GLU A 153 16.02 19.36 -7.97
CA GLU A 153 17.44 19.56 -8.22
C GLU A 153 17.73 19.89 -9.70
N ALA A 154 17.01 19.28 -10.63
CA ALA A 154 17.12 19.61 -12.05
C ALA A 154 16.71 21.07 -12.31
N VAL A 155 15.63 21.58 -11.70
CA VAL A 155 15.22 22.98 -11.80
C VAL A 155 16.30 23.89 -11.26
N ARG A 156 16.84 23.64 -10.06
CA ARG A 156 17.95 24.41 -9.48
C ARG A 156 19.20 24.43 -10.37
N THR A 157 19.50 23.27 -11.00
CA THR A 157 20.62 23.18 -11.94
C THR A 157 20.42 24.08 -13.16
N VAL A 158 19.20 24.11 -13.71
CA VAL A 158 18.88 24.98 -14.86
C VAL A 158 19.00 26.45 -14.47
N ASP A 159 18.44 26.85 -13.33
CA ASP A 159 18.44 28.23 -12.86
C ASP A 159 19.86 28.75 -12.56
N GLN A 160 20.70 27.91 -11.94
CA GLN A 160 22.05 28.33 -11.50
C GLN A 160 23.11 28.14 -12.55
N ARG A 161 22.98 27.12 -13.43
CA ARG A 161 24.09 26.67 -14.32
C ARG A 161 23.70 26.56 -15.80
N GLY A 162 22.39 26.71 -16.11
CA GLY A 162 21.82 26.58 -17.44
C GLY A 162 21.55 25.13 -17.86
N VAL A 163 20.65 24.99 -18.85
CA VAL A 163 20.09 23.71 -19.32
C VAL A 163 21.17 22.70 -19.80
N ARG A 164 22.33 23.19 -20.31
CA ARG A 164 23.43 22.32 -20.79
C ARG A 164 24.13 21.54 -19.67
N ARG A 165 23.81 21.82 -18.40
CA ARG A 165 24.36 21.13 -17.22
C ARG A 165 23.51 20.00 -16.72
N LEU A 166 22.33 19.79 -17.29
CA LEU A 166 21.50 18.64 -16.96
C LEU A 166 22.18 17.33 -17.35
N SER A 167 22.02 16.33 -16.50
CA SER A 167 22.45 14.97 -16.78
C SER A 167 21.57 14.33 -17.86
N PRO A 168 22.11 13.48 -18.77
CA PRO A 168 21.29 12.68 -19.67
C PRO A 168 20.37 11.68 -18.91
N PHE A 169 20.65 11.44 -17.64
CA PHE A 169 19.83 10.58 -16.76
C PHE A 169 18.79 11.36 -15.96
N THR A 170 18.68 12.68 -16.12
CA THR A 170 17.72 13.50 -15.38
C THR A 170 16.29 12.96 -15.54
N VAL A 171 15.81 12.72 -16.76
CA VAL A 171 14.46 12.20 -16.99
C VAL A 171 14.31 10.78 -16.44
N PRO A 172 15.16 9.80 -16.75
CA PRO A 172 15.07 8.47 -16.15
C PRO A 172 15.14 8.44 -14.62
N SER A 173 15.79 9.41 -13.97
CA SER A 173 15.91 9.42 -12.52
C SER A 173 14.60 9.72 -11.79
N PHE A 174 13.67 10.46 -12.41
CA PHE A 174 12.43 10.89 -11.73
C PHE A 174 11.14 10.22 -12.22
N LEU A 175 11.12 9.58 -13.38
CA LEU A 175 9.91 8.95 -13.90
C LEU A 175 9.40 7.87 -12.95
N VAL A 176 8.10 7.92 -12.63
CA VAL A 176 7.47 7.01 -11.66
C VAL A 176 7.63 5.53 -12.04
N ASN A 177 7.50 5.20 -13.33
CA ASN A 177 7.64 3.83 -13.82
C ASN A 177 9.07 3.28 -13.75
N MET A 178 10.07 4.09 -13.44
CA MET A 178 11.47 3.63 -13.41
C MET A 178 11.78 2.74 -12.21
N ALA A 179 11.01 2.81 -11.14
CA ALA A 179 11.11 1.81 -10.08
C ALA A 179 10.77 0.39 -10.61
N ALA A 180 9.63 0.25 -11.27
CA ALA A 180 9.26 -1.00 -11.95
C ALA A 180 10.23 -1.37 -13.08
N GLY A 181 10.65 -0.38 -13.89
CA GLY A 181 11.56 -0.56 -15.01
C GLY A 181 12.92 -1.11 -14.58
N GLN A 182 13.51 -0.56 -13.52
CA GLN A 182 14.82 -1.02 -13.04
C GLN A 182 14.74 -2.41 -12.38
N ILE A 183 13.66 -2.76 -11.70
CA ILE A 183 13.41 -4.12 -11.21
C ILE A 183 13.32 -5.08 -12.39
N SER A 184 12.50 -4.77 -13.39
CA SER A 184 12.35 -5.58 -14.61
C SER A 184 13.69 -5.82 -15.31
N ILE A 185 14.50 -4.77 -15.50
CA ILE A 185 15.82 -4.87 -16.14
C ILE A 185 16.78 -5.73 -15.30
N ARG A 186 16.85 -5.50 -13.99
CA ARG A 186 17.76 -6.21 -13.07
C ARG A 186 17.53 -7.72 -13.07
N TYR A 187 16.26 -8.13 -13.04
CA TYR A 187 15.91 -9.54 -12.91
C TYR A 187 15.51 -10.19 -14.26
N GLY A 188 15.45 -9.40 -15.32
CA GLY A 188 15.09 -9.88 -16.67
C GLY A 188 13.60 -10.23 -16.80
N PHE A 189 12.72 -9.61 -16.01
CA PHE A 189 11.27 -9.81 -16.10
C PHE A 189 10.72 -9.13 -17.35
N LYS A 190 9.93 -9.85 -18.14
CA LYS A 190 9.43 -9.42 -19.46
C LYS A 190 7.92 -9.40 -19.55
N GLY A 191 7.22 -9.75 -18.47
CA GLY A 191 5.77 -9.68 -18.38
C GLY A 191 5.25 -8.24 -18.30
N PRO A 192 3.94 -8.04 -18.07
CA PRO A 192 3.34 -6.72 -17.95
C PRO A 192 4.08 -5.84 -16.93
N LEU A 193 4.31 -4.57 -17.31
CA LEU A 193 4.97 -3.59 -16.45
C LEU A 193 4.05 -2.40 -16.24
N GLY A 194 3.87 -1.97 -14.99
CA GLY A 194 3.00 -0.86 -14.63
C GLY A 194 3.49 -0.08 -13.42
N ALA A 195 3.01 1.15 -13.31
CA ALA A 195 3.30 2.05 -12.20
C ALA A 195 2.05 2.88 -11.88
N PRO A 196 1.11 2.37 -11.10
CA PRO A 196 -0.05 3.16 -10.66
C PRO A 196 0.38 4.41 -9.90
N VAL A 197 -0.27 5.54 -10.21
CA VAL A 197 -0.05 6.84 -9.58
C VAL A 197 -1.40 7.35 -9.04
N THR A 198 -1.85 6.75 -7.94
CA THR A 198 -3.12 7.05 -7.30
C THR A 198 -2.92 7.52 -5.86
N ALA A 199 -1.95 8.44 -5.72
CA ALA A 199 -1.58 9.04 -4.46
C ALA A 199 -1.37 7.97 -3.35
N CYS A 200 -2.01 8.14 -2.19
CA CYS A 200 -1.81 7.26 -1.03
C CYS A 200 -2.42 5.85 -1.19
N ALA A 201 -3.31 5.63 -2.17
CA ALA A 201 -3.89 4.32 -2.49
C ALA A 201 -3.01 3.48 -3.43
N ALA A 202 -1.97 4.09 -4.03
CA ALA A 202 -1.22 3.55 -5.15
C ALA A 202 -0.59 2.17 -4.86
N GLY A 203 -0.03 1.97 -3.66
CA GLY A 203 0.60 0.70 -3.28
C GLY A 203 -0.40 -0.46 -3.17
N ILE A 204 -1.59 -0.24 -2.61
CA ILE A 204 -2.65 -1.27 -2.58
C ILE A 204 -3.20 -1.51 -3.98
N GLN A 205 -3.35 -0.46 -4.79
CA GLN A 205 -3.77 -0.62 -6.18
C GLN A 205 -2.80 -1.47 -6.98
N ALA A 206 -1.49 -1.27 -6.83
CA ALA A 206 -0.49 -2.09 -7.51
C ALA A 206 -0.62 -3.58 -7.17
N ILE A 207 -0.91 -3.92 -5.91
CA ILE A 207 -1.16 -5.30 -5.46
C ILE A 207 -2.43 -5.84 -6.13
N GLY A 208 -3.51 -5.07 -6.15
CA GLY A 208 -4.77 -5.46 -6.77
C GLY A 208 -4.67 -5.62 -8.29
N ASP A 209 -3.97 -4.73 -8.97
CA ASP A 209 -3.77 -4.79 -10.41
C ASP A 209 -2.88 -5.99 -10.79
N ALA A 210 -1.84 -6.29 -10.01
CA ALA A 210 -1.05 -7.52 -10.18
C ALA A 210 -1.92 -8.78 -10.05
N ALA A 211 -2.81 -8.82 -9.06
CA ALA A 211 -3.75 -9.94 -8.90
C ALA A 211 -4.73 -10.05 -10.09
N ARG A 212 -5.19 -8.93 -10.65
CA ARG A 212 -6.04 -8.91 -11.85
C ARG A 212 -5.31 -9.48 -13.05
N LEU A 213 -4.06 -9.10 -13.30
CA LEU A 213 -3.24 -9.64 -14.39
C LEU A 213 -3.07 -11.15 -14.27
N ILE A 214 -2.83 -11.67 -13.07
CA ILE A 214 -2.70 -13.10 -12.82
C ILE A 214 -4.05 -13.82 -13.03
N ARG A 215 -5.16 -13.25 -12.53
CA ARG A 215 -6.50 -13.80 -12.75
C ARG A 215 -6.91 -13.81 -14.23
N ALA A 216 -6.50 -12.78 -14.99
CA ALA A 216 -6.69 -12.69 -16.42
C ALA A 216 -5.76 -13.62 -17.23
N ASN A 217 -4.86 -14.34 -16.56
CA ASN A 217 -3.86 -15.21 -17.19
C ASN A 217 -2.82 -14.47 -18.05
N GLU A 218 -2.57 -13.19 -17.78
CA GLU A 218 -1.53 -12.39 -18.43
C GLU A 218 -0.16 -12.59 -17.78
N ALA A 219 -0.14 -13.00 -16.52
CA ALA A 219 1.04 -13.35 -15.75
C ALA A 219 0.76 -14.56 -14.85
N ASP A 220 1.80 -15.23 -14.36
CA ASP A 220 1.70 -16.27 -13.33
C ASP A 220 2.18 -15.79 -11.97
N ILE A 221 3.08 -14.82 -11.98
CA ILE A 221 3.71 -14.21 -10.81
C ILE A 221 3.95 -12.72 -11.08
N ALA A 222 3.90 -11.91 -10.03
CA ALA A 222 4.18 -10.49 -10.12
C ALA A 222 4.94 -9.99 -8.90
N VAL A 223 5.89 -9.07 -9.14
CA VAL A 223 6.51 -8.22 -8.11
C VAL A 223 5.71 -6.93 -8.07
N CYS A 224 5.06 -6.62 -6.95
CA CYS A 224 4.14 -5.50 -6.84
C CYS A 224 4.17 -4.82 -5.48
N GLY A 225 3.73 -3.57 -5.43
CA GLY A 225 3.72 -2.77 -4.21
C GLY A 225 3.96 -1.30 -4.48
N GLY A 226 4.55 -0.59 -3.53
CA GLY A 226 4.79 0.85 -3.68
C GLY A 226 6.09 1.31 -3.05
N THR A 227 6.58 2.45 -3.54
CA THR A 227 7.80 3.11 -3.07
C THR A 227 7.62 4.62 -3.08
N GLU A 228 8.26 5.34 -2.15
CA GLU A 228 8.22 6.79 -2.07
C GLU A 228 9.44 7.36 -1.36
N ALA A 229 9.98 8.48 -1.85
CA ALA A 229 11.09 9.19 -1.22
C ALA A 229 11.05 10.68 -1.56
N CYS A 230 9.96 11.37 -1.21
CA CYS A 230 9.77 12.77 -1.57
C CYS A 230 10.03 13.75 -0.41
N MET A 231 10.89 13.37 0.55
CA MET A 231 11.20 14.18 1.74
C MET A 231 12.11 15.36 1.36
N ASN A 232 11.51 16.47 0.93
CA ASN A 232 12.21 17.71 0.61
C ASN A 232 11.34 18.95 0.92
N ALA A 233 11.95 20.13 0.93
CA ALA A 233 11.29 21.38 1.27
C ALA A 233 10.07 21.70 0.39
N VAL A 234 10.09 21.36 -0.91
CA VAL A 234 8.98 21.66 -1.82
C VAL A 234 7.78 20.77 -1.54
N SER A 235 7.99 19.46 -1.38
CA SER A 235 6.92 18.51 -1.03
C SER A 235 6.31 18.84 0.33
N LEU A 236 7.16 19.01 1.36
CA LEU A 236 6.72 19.39 2.70
C LEU A 236 6.01 20.74 2.69
N GLY A 237 6.54 21.72 1.95
CA GLY A 237 5.92 23.04 1.81
C GLY A 237 4.55 22.99 1.13
N GLY A 238 4.40 22.16 0.09
CA GLY A 238 3.11 21.95 -0.58
C GLY A 238 2.05 21.37 0.35
N PHE A 239 2.38 20.33 1.11
CA PHE A 239 1.47 19.74 2.09
C PHE A 239 1.23 20.64 3.29
N ALA A 240 2.22 21.45 3.72
CA ALA A 240 2.05 22.46 4.76
C ALA A 240 1.09 23.58 4.30
N ALA A 241 1.22 24.05 3.05
CA ALA A 241 0.30 25.02 2.45
C ALA A 241 -1.14 24.49 2.38
N ALA A 242 -1.31 23.19 2.14
CA ALA A 242 -2.59 22.50 2.20
C ALA A 242 -3.09 22.22 3.64
N ARG A 243 -2.34 22.62 4.67
CA ARG A 243 -2.65 22.39 6.09
C ARG A 243 -2.89 20.92 6.43
N SER A 244 -2.16 20.01 5.75
CA SER A 244 -2.33 18.57 5.92
C SER A 244 -1.33 17.94 6.88
N LEU A 245 -0.23 18.67 7.24
CA LEU A 245 0.83 18.15 8.09
C LEU A 245 0.59 18.49 9.57
N SER A 246 1.03 17.55 10.44
CA SER A 246 1.12 17.82 11.88
C SER A 246 2.17 18.88 12.18
N THR A 247 1.82 19.87 13.01
CA THR A 247 2.68 21.01 13.39
C THR A 247 2.76 21.23 14.89
N SER A 248 1.79 20.72 15.64
CA SER A 248 1.71 20.93 17.09
C SER A 248 2.71 20.11 17.89
N PHE A 249 3.31 19.09 17.28
CA PHE A 249 4.18 18.10 17.94
C PHE A 249 5.66 18.18 17.52
N ASN A 250 6.11 19.28 16.94
CA ASN A 250 7.51 19.45 16.48
C ASN A 250 8.56 19.18 17.57
N HIS A 251 8.22 19.41 18.84
CA HIS A 251 9.09 19.18 20.01
C HIS A 251 8.98 17.77 20.61
N ARG A 252 8.00 16.97 20.16
CA ARG A 252 7.78 15.56 20.52
C ARG A 252 7.42 14.76 19.28
N PRO A 253 8.38 14.56 18.35
CA PRO A 253 8.11 13.99 17.03
C PRO A 253 7.47 12.59 17.09
N ASP A 254 7.87 11.76 18.05
CA ASP A 254 7.33 10.43 18.29
C ASP A 254 5.84 10.40 18.66
N GLN A 255 5.28 11.55 19.11
CA GLN A 255 3.88 11.69 19.48
C GLN A 255 3.02 12.37 18.41
N ALA A 256 3.59 12.74 17.27
CA ALA A 256 2.91 13.56 16.25
C ALA A 256 1.87 12.81 15.43
N SER A 257 2.21 11.60 14.95
CA SER A 257 1.24 10.75 14.28
C SER A 257 0.43 9.98 15.32
N ARG A 258 -0.86 10.31 15.39
CA ARG A 258 -1.79 9.81 16.41
C ARG A 258 -3.17 9.50 15.82
N PRO A 259 -3.25 8.48 14.95
CA PRO A 259 -4.52 8.12 14.33
C PRO A 259 -5.63 7.90 15.33
N PHE A 260 -6.84 8.41 15.01
CA PHE A 260 -8.06 8.29 15.80
C PHE A 260 -8.05 8.99 17.17
N ASP A 261 -6.96 9.68 17.52
CA ASP A 261 -6.86 10.46 18.76
C ASP A 261 -7.48 11.86 18.58
N MET A 262 -8.12 12.38 19.63
CA MET A 262 -8.74 13.72 19.62
C MET A 262 -7.75 14.87 19.36
N LEU A 263 -6.47 14.67 19.67
CA LEU A 263 -5.43 15.67 19.48
C LEU A 263 -4.71 15.56 18.13
N ARG A 264 -5.19 14.72 17.20
CA ARG A 264 -4.61 14.62 15.86
C ARG A 264 -4.76 15.94 15.11
N ASP A 265 -3.69 16.38 14.46
CA ASP A 265 -3.64 17.69 13.78
C ASP A 265 -3.12 17.65 12.35
N GLY A 266 -2.86 16.45 11.82
CA GLY A 266 -2.33 16.27 10.48
C GLY A 266 -1.45 15.03 10.38
N PHE A 267 -1.05 14.66 9.16
CA PHE A 267 -0.16 13.53 8.98
C PHE A 267 1.32 13.91 9.13
N VAL A 268 2.16 12.94 9.43
CA VAL A 268 3.61 13.07 9.36
C VAL A 268 4.08 12.38 8.08
N MET A 269 4.76 13.11 7.18
CA MET A 269 5.29 12.53 5.94
C MET A 269 6.36 11.48 6.25
N GLY A 270 6.29 10.35 5.56
CA GLY A 270 7.28 9.28 5.62
C GLY A 270 7.81 8.89 4.24
N GLU A 271 8.88 8.10 4.23
CA GLU A 271 9.48 7.52 3.03
C GLU A 271 9.74 6.02 3.21
N GLY A 272 9.90 5.29 2.09
CA GLY A 272 10.23 3.87 2.11
C GLY A 272 9.63 3.09 0.94
N ALA A 273 9.58 1.78 1.08
CA ALA A 273 8.96 0.85 0.13
C ALA A 273 8.33 -0.35 0.83
N GLY A 274 7.26 -0.88 0.25
CA GLY A 274 6.70 -2.19 0.59
C GLY A 274 6.39 -2.96 -0.69
N VAL A 275 7.05 -4.09 -0.89
CA VAL A 275 6.97 -4.91 -2.10
C VAL A 275 6.58 -6.33 -1.74
N LEU A 276 5.66 -6.90 -2.52
CA LEU A 276 5.18 -8.26 -2.43
C LEU A 276 5.54 -9.05 -3.69
N VAL A 277 5.77 -10.34 -3.55
CA VAL A 277 5.68 -11.30 -4.63
C VAL A 277 4.33 -12.00 -4.51
N VAL A 278 3.47 -11.78 -5.50
CA VAL A 278 2.15 -12.42 -5.60
C VAL A 278 2.13 -13.36 -6.79
N GLU A 279 1.49 -14.52 -6.64
CA GLU A 279 1.46 -15.50 -7.71
C GLU A 279 0.19 -16.37 -7.68
N ALA A 280 -0.10 -17.02 -8.79
CA ALA A 280 -1.13 -18.04 -8.82
C ALA A 280 -0.78 -19.19 -7.88
N LEU A 281 -1.73 -19.66 -7.08
CA LEU A 281 -1.50 -20.77 -6.16
C LEU A 281 -0.98 -22.03 -6.87
N SER A 282 -1.52 -22.34 -8.05
CA SER A 282 -1.04 -23.48 -8.85
C SER A 282 0.43 -23.37 -9.27
N HIS A 283 0.86 -22.15 -9.61
CA HIS A 283 2.24 -21.86 -9.96
C HIS A 283 3.14 -21.98 -8.70
N ALA A 284 2.73 -21.38 -7.57
CA ALA A 284 3.47 -21.48 -6.31
C ALA A 284 3.70 -22.94 -5.88
N LEU A 285 2.63 -23.75 -5.88
CA LEU A 285 2.71 -25.17 -5.50
C LEU A 285 3.58 -25.97 -6.47
N ALA A 286 3.46 -25.73 -7.79
CA ALA A 286 4.24 -26.45 -8.80
C ALA A 286 5.75 -26.24 -8.66
N ARG A 287 6.18 -25.04 -8.21
CA ARG A 287 7.60 -24.74 -7.96
C ARG A 287 8.05 -24.97 -6.50
N GLY A 288 7.17 -25.50 -5.64
CA GLY A 288 7.47 -25.79 -4.23
C GLY A 288 7.60 -24.55 -3.34
N ALA A 289 7.01 -23.41 -3.74
CA ALA A 289 6.98 -22.23 -2.89
C ALA A 289 6.01 -22.42 -1.72
N LYS A 290 6.33 -21.76 -0.59
CA LYS A 290 5.47 -21.74 0.59
C LYS A 290 4.68 -20.45 0.62
N PRO A 291 3.34 -20.47 0.46
CA PRO A 291 2.53 -19.29 0.62
C PRO A 291 2.60 -18.72 2.04
N LEU A 292 2.58 -17.40 2.15
CA LEU A 292 2.55 -16.66 3.41
C LEU A 292 1.12 -16.26 3.80
N ALA A 293 0.32 -15.90 2.79
CA ALA A 293 -1.09 -15.56 2.87
C ALA A 293 -1.75 -15.74 1.51
N GLU A 294 -3.07 -15.68 1.45
CA GLU A 294 -3.84 -15.61 0.21
C GLU A 294 -4.50 -14.24 0.07
N LEU A 295 -4.42 -13.61 -1.10
CA LEU A 295 -5.17 -12.42 -1.46
C LEU A 295 -6.54 -12.84 -2.00
N VAL A 296 -7.55 -12.81 -1.14
CA VAL A 296 -8.89 -13.32 -1.44
C VAL A 296 -9.85 -12.28 -1.99
N GLY A 297 -9.62 -11.00 -1.70
CA GLY A 297 -10.46 -9.91 -2.18
C GLY A 297 -9.68 -8.63 -2.44
N TYR A 298 -10.14 -7.85 -3.41
CA TYR A 298 -9.63 -6.52 -3.74
C TYR A 298 -10.77 -5.63 -4.23
N GLY A 299 -11.02 -4.53 -3.54
CA GLY A 299 -11.98 -3.52 -3.92
C GLY A 299 -11.32 -2.19 -4.23
N THR A 300 -11.81 -1.51 -5.26
CA THR A 300 -11.40 -0.13 -5.56
C THR A 300 -12.59 0.68 -6.02
N THR A 301 -12.67 1.94 -5.59
CA THR A 301 -13.77 2.87 -5.86
C THR A 301 -13.25 4.29 -6.01
N ALA A 302 -14.11 5.18 -6.47
CA ALA A 302 -13.88 6.62 -6.47
C ALA A 302 -14.96 7.32 -5.64
N ASP A 303 -14.56 8.38 -4.92
CA ASP A 303 -15.47 9.22 -4.12
C ASP A 303 -16.31 10.15 -5.00
N ALA A 304 -15.75 10.65 -6.09
CA ALA A 304 -16.35 11.68 -6.94
C ALA A 304 -16.84 12.91 -6.13
N TYR A 305 -16.04 13.35 -5.16
CA TYR A 305 -16.42 14.35 -4.16
C TYR A 305 -15.49 15.58 -4.17
N HIS A 306 -14.24 15.45 -3.74
CA HIS A 306 -13.30 16.57 -3.64
C HIS A 306 -11.86 16.10 -3.95
N ILE A 307 -10.98 17.05 -4.37
CA ILE A 307 -9.61 16.70 -4.81
C ILE A 307 -8.69 16.22 -3.67
N THR A 308 -8.91 16.64 -2.42
CA THR A 308 -8.02 16.34 -1.28
C THR A 308 -8.74 15.79 -0.05
N SER A 309 -10.06 15.62 -0.10
CA SER A 309 -10.87 15.17 1.03
C SER A 309 -11.89 14.12 0.58
N GLY A 310 -12.06 13.06 1.34
CA GLY A 310 -13.18 12.14 1.18
C GLY A 310 -14.49 12.73 1.73
N PRO A 311 -15.64 12.13 1.39
CA PRO A 311 -16.94 12.50 1.97
C PRO A 311 -16.98 12.13 3.46
N GLU A 312 -17.73 12.90 4.25
CA GLU A 312 -17.84 12.72 5.69
C GLU A 312 -18.40 11.33 6.07
N ASP A 313 -19.26 10.77 5.23
CA ASP A 313 -19.86 9.45 5.46
C ASP A 313 -18.97 8.27 5.03
N GLY A 314 -17.78 8.53 4.49
CA GLY A 314 -16.81 7.51 4.07
C GLY A 314 -17.33 6.54 3.00
N ASP A 315 -18.29 6.94 2.16
CA ASP A 315 -18.97 6.02 1.22
C ASP A 315 -18.03 5.29 0.27
N GLY A 316 -17.03 5.98 -0.31
CA GLY A 316 -16.06 5.35 -1.21
C GLY A 316 -15.23 4.27 -0.50
N ALA A 317 -14.74 4.57 0.70
CA ALA A 317 -13.99 3.64 1.54
C ALA A 317 -14.84 2.41 1.94
N ARG A 318 -16.08 2.65 2.35
CA ARG A 318 -17.06 1.60 2.65
C ARG A 318 -17.24 0.65 1.46
N ARG A 319 -17.55 1.19 0.27
CA ARG A 319 -17.75 0.39 -0.94
C ARG A 319 -16.50 -0.40 -1.35
N ALA A 320 -15.30 0.16 -1.16
CA ALA A 320 -14.06 -0.56 -1.46
C ALA A 320 -13.90 -1.78 -0.54
N MET A 321 -14.15 -1.63 0.77
CA MET A 321 -14.12 -2.75 1.73
C MET A 321 -15.20 -3.80 1.42
N GLU A 322 -16.45 -3.39 1.15
CA GLU A 322 -17.54 -4.29 0.81
C GLU A 322 -17.26 -5.10 -0.47
N ILE A 323 -16.68 -4.49 -1.50
CA ILE A 323 -16.26 -5.19 -2.74
C ILE A 323 -15.21 -6.25 -2.42
N ALA A 324 -14.21 -5.93 -1.59
CA ALA A 324 -13.17 -6.88 -1.22
C ALA A 324 -13.74 -8.07 -0.44
N ILE A 325 -14.63 -7.83 0.53
CA ILE A 325 -15.33 -8.85 1.32
C ILE A 325 -16.22 -9.72 0.43
N SER A 326 -17.00 -9.11 -0.45
CA SER A 326 -17.89 -9.82 -1.39
C SER A 326 -17.11 -10.72 -2.36
N GLN A 327 -15.94 -10.27 -2.87
CA GLN A 327 -15.09 -11.11 -3.74
C GLN A 327 -14.55 -12.34 -3.00
N ALA A 328 -14.30 -12.23 -1.71
CA ALA A 328 -13.87 -13.35 -0.88
C ALA A 328 -15.00 -14.34 -0.55
N GLY A 329 -16.26 -13.94 -0.75
CA GLY A 329 -17.44 -14.77 -0.43
C GLY A 329 -17.64 -14.99 1.07
N ILE A 330 -17.22 -14.04 1.91
CA ILE A 330 -17.30 -14.12 3.37
C ILE A 330 -18.21 -13.02 3.94
N SER A 331 -18.55 -13.14 5.22
CA SER A 331 -19.21 -12.08 5.98
C SER A 331 -18.20 -11.04 6.48
N ALA A 332 -18.62 -9.80 6.68
CA ALA A 332 -17.81 -8.79 7.34
C ALA A 332 -17.36 -9.24 8.76
N ARG A 333 -18.15 -10.04 9.45
CA ARG A 333 -17.83 -10.58 10.79
C ARG A 333 -16.70 -11.62 10.79
N ASP A 334 -16.34 -12.18 9.63
CA ASP A 334 -15.20 -13.08 9.49
C ASP A 334 -13.87 -12.31 9.51
N VAL A 335 -13.90 -11.01 9.18
CA VAL A 335 -12.71 -10.13 9.20
C VAL A 335 -12.49 -9.66 10.63
N ARG A 336 -11.37 -10.07 11.24
CA ARG A 336 -11.07 -9.77 12.64
C ARG A 336 -10.14 -8.59 12.84
N HIS A 337 -9.36 -8.24 11.82
CA HIS A 337 -8.39 -7.14 11.89
C HIS A 337 -8.46 -6.26 10.64
N LEU A 338 -8.34 -4.96 10.86
CA LEU A 338 -8.23 -3.93 9.83
C LEU A 338 -6.98 -3.08 10.06
N ASN A 339 -6.07 -3.09 9.10
CA ASN A 339 -4.98 -2.11 9.04
C ASN A 339 -5.49 -0.88 8.30
N ALA A 340 -5.76 0.18 9.06
CA ALA A 340 -6.45 1.36 8.57
C ALA A 340 -5.57 2.25 7.71
N HIS A 341 -6.20 3.01 6.83
CA HIS A 341 -5.53 4.10 6.16
C HIS A 341 -5.06 5.17 7.17
N ALA A 342 -5.92 5.59 8.07
CA ALA A 342 -5.65 6.31 9.31
C ALA A 342 -4.39 7.20 9.31
N THR A 343 -4.45 8.35 8.66
CA THR A 343 -3.30 9.23 8.45
C THR A 343 -3.03 10.20 9.61
N SER A 344 -3.85 10.16 10.66
CA SER A 344 -3.81 11.15 11.76
C SER A 344 -4.32 12.55 11.33
N THR A 345 -5.14 12.61 10.28
CA THR A 345 -5.81 13.85 9.89
C THR A 345 -7.22 13.90 10.47
N PRO A 346 -7.70 15.08 10.94
CA PRO A 346 -9.03 15.18 11.53
C PRO A 346 -10.14 14.64 10.62
N VAL A 347 -10.16 15.06 9.36
CA VAL A 347 -11.21 14.69 8.39
C VAL A 347 -11.06 13.26 7.87
N GLY A 348 -9.82 12.86 7.53
CA GLY A 348 -9.56 11.53 6.95
C GLY A 348 -9.92 10.40 7.91
N ASP A 349 -9.45 10.51 9.14
CA ASP A 349 -9.70 9.49 10.17
C ASP A 349 -11.19 9.41 10.55
N ALA A 350 -11.89 10.57 10.60
CA ALA A 350 -13.33 10.60 10.88
C ALA A 350 -14.15 9.87 9.79
N GLY A 351 -13.86 10.15 8.50
CA GLY A 351 -14.52 9.45 7.40
C GLY A 351 -14.22 7.94 7.38
N GLU A 352 -13.00 7.53 7.75
CA GLU A 352 -12.68 6.10 7.86
C GLU A 352 -13.40 5.43 9.03
N ILE A 353 -13.55 6.10 10.18
CA ILE A 353 -14.38 5.63 11.31
C ILE A 353 -15.81 5.33 10.84
N GLU A 354 -16.44 6.27 10.13
CA GLU A 354 -17.80 6.09 9.61
C GLU A 354 -17.88 4.91 8.62
N ALA A 355 -16.92 4.79 7.71
CA ALA A 355 -16.85 3.65 6.79
C ALA A 355 -16.72 2.31 7.53
N ILE A 356 -15.85 2.23 8.54
CA ILE A 356 -15.65 1.02 9.37
C ILE A 356 -16.95 0.65 10.08
N LYS A 357 -17.62 1.59 10.74
CA LYS A 357 -18.90 1.35 11.41
C LYS A 357 -19.98 0.83 10.48
N ARG A 358 -20.06 1.38 9.27
CA ARG A 358 -21.07 0.97 8.28
C ARG A 358 -20.80 -0.42 7.72
N VAL A 359 -19.55 -0.87 7.63
CA VAL A 359 -19.18 -2.21 7.13
C VAL A 359 -19.28 -3.27 8.23
N PHE A 360 -18.74 -2.98 9.42
CA PHE A 360 -18.53 -3.97 10.47
C PHE A 360 -19.51 -3.84 11.64
N GLY A 361 -20.25 -2.73 11.73
CA GLY A 361 -21.08 -2.42 12.89
C GLY A 361 -20.27 -1.94 14.10
N THR A 362 -20.94 -1.75 15.22
CA THR A 362 -20.35 -1.30 16.49
C THR A 362 -20.43 -2.35 17.60
N ASP A 363 -21.10 -3.48 17.34
CA ASP A 363 -21.35 -4.57 18.28
C ASP A 363 -20.36 -5.74 18.14
N PHE A 364 -19.54 -5.73 17.10
CA PHE A 364 -18.62 -6.82 16.76
C PHE A 364 -17.23 -6.63 17.35
N GLY A 365 -16.76 -5.37 17.51
CA GLY A 365 -15.46 -5.04 18.05
C GLY A 365 -14.32 -5.48 17.12
N ILE A 366 -14.41 -5.12 15.81
CA ILE A 366 -13.27 -5.33 14.89
C ILE A 366 -12.02 -4.63 15.42
N ALA A 367 -10.89 -5.35 15.46
CA ALA A 367 -9.62 -4.77 15.87
C ALA A 367 -9.05 -3.89 14.74
N VAL A 368 -8.80 -2.62 15.03
CA VAL A 368 -8.32 -1.62 14.07
C VAL A 368 -6.95 -1.11 14.49
N SER A 369 -5.98 -1.20 13.58
CA SER A 369 -4.62 -0.72 13.80
C SER A 369 -4.28 0.44 12.84
N GLY A 370 -3.85 1.56 13.40
CA GLY A 370 -3.29 2.71 12.68
C GLY A 370 -1.77 2.67 12.66
N THR A 371 -1.15 1.80 11.87
CA THR A 371 0.31 1.57 11.87
C THR A 371 1.13 2.78 11.45
N LYS A 372 0.50 3.78 10.79
CA LYS A 372 1.14 5.07 10.47
C LYS A 372 1.48 5.91 11.72
N ALA A 373 0.95 5.56 12.88
CA ALA A 373 1.41 6.12 14.15
C ALA A 373 2.91 5.88 14.38
N ALA A 374 3.44 4.75 13.92
CA ALA A 374 4.84 4.37 14.03
C ALA A 374 5.69 4.79 12.83
N THR A 375 5.15 4.66 11.62
CA THR A 375 5.91 4.84 10.37
C THR A 375 5.77 6.22 9.74
N GLY A 376 4.82 7.05 10.20
CA GLY A 376 4.35 8.15 9.39
C GLY A 376 3.61 7.65 8.14
N HIS A 377 3.25 8.58 7.27
CA HIS A 377 2.53 8.29 6.03
C HIS A 377 3.49 8.26 4.84
N LEU A 378 3.79 7.06 4.34
CA LEU A 378 4.71 6.83 3.22
C LEU A 378 4.07 7.09 1.85
N LEU A 379 2.95 7.82 1.77
CA LEU A 379 2.24 8.16 0.53
C LEU A 379 2.03 6.95 -0.38
N GLY A 380 2.62 6.92 -1.58
CA GLY A 380 2.47 5.80 -2.52
C GLY A 380 3.03 4.46 -2.03
N ALA A 381 4.00 4.47 -1.11
CA ALA A 381 4.54 3.26 -0.49
C ALA A 381 3.65 2.71 0.64
N ALA A 382 2.79 3.55 1.23
CA ALA A 382 2.03 3.21 2.43
C ALA A 382 1.18 1.94 2.28
N GLY A 383 0.55 1.75 1.12
CA GLY A 383 -0.29 0.59 0.84
C GLY A 383 0.49 -0.72 0.78
N GLY A 384 1.70 -0.71 0.22
CA GLY A 384 2.58 -1.88 0.20
C GLY A 384 3.04 -2.29 1.58
N LEU A 385 3.50 -1.33 2.39
CA LEU A 385 3.93 -1.58 3.77
C LEU A 385 2.75 -2.01 4.67
N GLY A 386 1.58 -1.37 4.52
CA GLY A 386 0.36 -1.74 5.23
C GLY A 386 -0.10 -3.17 4.92
N ALA A 387 -0.02 -3.60 3.66
CA ALA A 387 -0.30 -4.98 3.25
C ALA A 387 0.68 -5.97 3.91
N ILE A 388 1.98 -5.65 3.96
CA ILE A 388 2.99 -6.48 4.64
C ILE A 388 2.63 -6.64 6.13
N PHE A 389 2.34 -5.54 6.83
CA PHE A 389 1.96 -5.61 8.25
C PHE A 389 0.66 -6.40 8.48
N THR A 390 -0.30 -6.31 7.56
CA THR A 390 -1.54 -7.10 7.61
C THR A 390 -1.27 -8.60 7.45
N ILE A 391 -0.38 -8.98 6.53
CA ILE A 391 0.02 -10.37 6.31
C ILE A 391 0.79 -10.91 7.52
N LEU A 392 1.67 -10.10 8.11
CA LEU A 392 2.40 -10.46 9.32
C LEU A 392 1.49 -10.60 10.54
N ALA A 393 0.49 -9.74 10.66
CA ALA A 393 -0.54 -9.87 11.70
C ALA A 393 -1.29 -11.21 11.59
N LEU A 394 -1.70 -11.60 10.37
CA LEU A 394 -2.31 -12.91 10.10
C LEU A 394 -1.37 -14.07 10.42
N ARG A 395 -0.08 -13.98 10.04
CA ARG A 395 0.90 -15.04 10.28
C ARG A 395 1.15 -15.25 11.76
N ASP A 396 1.37 -14.17 12.50
CA ASP A 396 1.80 -14.20 13.88
C ASP A 396 0.63 -14.15 14.89
N GLN A 397 -0.61 -13.99 14.38
CA GLN A 397 -1.84 -13.89 15.18
C GLN A 397 -1.73 -12.78 16.24
N VAL A 398 -1.26 -11.60 15.81
CA VAL A 398 -1.03 -10.41 16.65
C VAL A 398 -1.56 -9.18 15.94
N ALA A 399 -2.37 -8.38 16.62
CA ALA A 399 -2.79 -7.07 16.18
C ALA A 399 -1.71 -6.04 16.56
N PRO A 400 -1.11 -5.31 15.59
CA PRO A 400 -0.10 -4.28 15.87
C PRO A 400 -0.75 -3.04 16.51
N PRO A 401 0.02 -2.23 17.28
CA PRO A 401 -0.53 -1.11 18.02
C PRO A 401 -0.85 0.10 17.14
N THR A 402 -1.83 0.89 17.58
CA THR A 402 -2.01 2.30 17.20
C THR A 402 -1.35 3.15 18.28
N LEU A 403 -0.15 3.67 18.01
CA LEU A 403 0.59 4.49 18.98
C LEU A 403 -0.09 5.84 19.19
N ASN A 404 0.18 6.46 20.35
CA ASN A 404 -0.28 7.79 20.71
C ASN A 404 -1.80 7.95 20.85
N LEU A 405 -2.54 6.85 20.90
CA LEU A 405 -3.99 6.87 21.15
C LEU A 405 -4.24 6.99 22.64
N THR A 406 -4.32 8.23 23.13
CA THR A 406 -4.50 8.57 24.55
C THR A 406 -5.91 9.07 24.88
N ALA A 407 -6.57 9.67 23.89
CA ALA A 407 -7.94 10.15 23.97
C ALA A 407 -8.66 9.76 22.65
N PRO A 408 -9.20 8.54 22.55
CA PRO A 408 -9.91 8.09 21.35
C PRO A 408 -11.03 9.04 20.95
N ASP A 409 -11.20 9.28 19.65
CA ASP A 409 -12.31 10.06 19.12
C ASP A 409 -13.64 9.37 19.48
N PRO A 410 -14.59 10.04 20.15
CA PRO A 410 -15.88 9.47 20.49
C PRO A 410 -16.68 8.95 19.28
N ALA A 411 -16.44 9.50 18.09
CA ALA A 411 -16.99 8.96 16.87
C ALA A 411 -16.60 7.48 16.64
N GLY A 412 -15.51 7.02 17.24
CA GLY A 412 -15.05 5.64 17.19
C GLY A 412 -15.64 4.69 18.24
N ASP A 413 -16.60 5.11 19.03
CA ASP A 413 -17.23 4.24 20.03
C ASP A 413 -17.79 2.96 19.39
N GLY A 414 -17.46 1.80 20.00
CA GLY A 414 -17.77 0.47 19.51
C GLY A 414 -16.75 -0.12 18.53
N ILE A 415 -15.69 0.62 18.17
CA ILE A 415 -14.51 0.10 17.44
C ILE A 415 -13.42 -0.24 18.45
N ASP A 416 -12.85 -1.43 18.32
CA ASP A 416 -11.70 -1.86 19.12
C ASP A 416 -10.41 -1.34 18.49
N PHE A 417 -10.04 -0.10 18.74
CA PHE A 417 -8.73 0.42 18.39
C PHE A 417 -7.66 -0.28 19.22
N VAL A 418 -6.64 -0.84 18.56
CA VAL A 418 -5.53 -1.50 19.25
C VAL A 418 -4.60 -0.43 19.84
N ALA A 419 -4.97 0.13 21.00
CA ALA A 419 -4.32 1.31 21.57
C ALA A 419 -2.95 0.97 22.17
N ASN A 420 -1.90 1.65 21.70
CA ASN A 420 -0.56 1.74 22.26
C ASN A 420 0.24 0.43 22.43
N GLN A 421 -0.38 -0.73 22.51
CA GLN A 421 0.28 -2.02 22.71
C GLN A 421 -0.22 -3.07 21.74
N ALA A 422 0.69 -3.82 21.14
CA ALA A 422 0.35 -5.00 20.37
C ALA A 422 -0.27 -6.05 21.28
N ARG A 423 -1.20 -6.84 20.73
CA ARG A 423 -1.86 -7.91 21.50
C ARG A 423 -2.17 -9.14 20.64
N PRO A 424 -2.20 -10.34 21.23
CA PRO A 424 -2.68 -11.54 20.55
C PRO A 424 -4.10 -11.34 20.01
N LEU A 425 -4.34 -11.82 18.79
CA LEU A 425 -5.64 -11.80 18.14
C LEU A 425 -5.75 -12.98 17.16
N GLU A 426 -6.65 -13.92 17.45
CA GLU A 426 -6.95 -14.99 16.51
C GLU A 426 -7.73 -14.44 15.32
N MET A 427 -7.22 -14.67 14.12
CA MET A 427 -7.79 -14.17 12.89
C MET A 427 -7.48 -15.07 11.69
N ASP A 428 -8.48 -15.30 10.85
CA ASP A 428 -8.29 -15.95 9.55
C ASP A 428 -8.33 -14.94 8.39
N TYR A 429 -8.98 -13.80 8.59
CA TYR A 429 -9.07 -12.73 7.59
C TYR A 429 -8.71 -11.39 8.19
N ALA A 430 -7.93 -10.62 7.42
CA ALA A 430 -7.58 -9.23 7.74
C ALA A 430 -7.57 -8.38 6.46
N ILE A 431 -7.98 -7.12 6.60
CA ILE A 431 -8.09 -6.17 5.49
C ILE A 431 -7.12 -5.00 5.68
N SER A 432 -6.54 -4.51 4.58
CA SER A 432 -5.69 -3.32 4.55
C SER A 432 -6.29 -2.27 3.64
N ASN A 433 -6.41 -1.03 4.13
CA ASN A 433 -6.98 0.11 3.44
C ASN A 433 -5.92 1.09 2.95
N GLY A 434 -6.16 1.70 1.79
CA GLY A 434 -5.42 2.84 1.25
C GLY A 434 -6.37 3.78 0.54
N PHE A 435 -6.44 5.04 0.99
CA PHE A 435 -7.28 6.08 0.42
C PHE A 435 -6.41 7.24 -0.03
N GLY A 436 -6.67 7.80 -1.21
CA GLY A 436 -5.78 8.77 -1.83
C GLY A 436 -6.48 10.05 -2.24
N PHE A 437 -5.71 11.14 -2.27
CA PHE A 437 -6.12 12.37 -2.93
C PHE A 437 -6.62 12.07 -4.35
N GLY A 438 -7.62 12.82 -4.82
CA GLY A 438 -8.37 12.51 -6.03
C GLY A 438 -9.55 11.56 -5.78
N GLY A 439 -9.78 11.14 -4.53
CA GLY A 439 -10.91 10.29 -4.12
C GLY A 439 -10.76 8.83 -4.51
N VAL A 440 -9.53 8.31 -4.60
CA VAL A 440 -9.28 6.89 -4.88
C VAL A 440 -9.28 6.10 -3.58
N ASN A 441 -10.09 5.04 -3.53
CA ASN A 441 -10.14 4.12 -2.41
C ASN A 441 -9.75 2.72 -2.88
N ALA A 442 -8.91 2.03 -2.11
CA ALA A 442 -8.50 0.66 -2.35
C ALA A 442 -8.44 -0.14 -1.04
N SER A 443 -8.95 -1.36 -1.07
CA SER A 443 -8.93 -2.30 0.05
C SER A 443 -8.50 -3.67 -0.42
N ALA A 444 -7.52 -4.27 0.25
CA ALA A 444 -7.02 -5.62 -0.02
C ALA A 444 -7.31 -6.53 1.17
N LEU A 445 -8.00 -7.65 0.92
CA LEU A 445 -8.41 -8.63 1.93
C LEU A 445 -7.54 -9.87 1.80
N PHE A 446 -6.89 -10.22 2.90
CA PHE A 446 -6.00 -11.36 3.00
C PHE A 446 -6.60 -12.44 3.90
N ARG A 447 -6.29 -13.71 3.56
CA ARG A 447 -6.60 -14.87 4.37
C ARG A 447 -5.31 -15.50 4.86
N ARG A 448 -5.31 -15.94 6.11
CA ARG A 448 -4.22 -16.73 6.72
C ARG A 448 -3.97 -17.98 5.87
N TRP A 449 -2.71 -18.26 5.61
CA TRP A 449 -2.31 -19.53 5.01
C TRP A 449 -2.16 -20.60 6.09
N THR A 450 -2.83 -21.72 5.88
CA THR A 450 -2.68 -22.93 6.69
C THR A 450 -2.30 -24.08 5.79
N ASP A 451 -1.23 -24.81 6.14
CA ASP A 451 -0.83 -26.01 5.39
C ASP A 451 -1.91 -27.09 5.58
N THR A 452 -2.65 -27.39 4.51
CA THR A 452 -3.75 -28.38 4.53
C THR A 452 -3.28 -29.84 4.63
N SER A 453 -1.99 -30.09 4.89
CA SER A 453 -1.44 -31.46 4.99
C SER A 453 -1.73 -32.18 6.31
N SER A 454 -2.34 -31.50 7.32
CA SER A 454 -2.57 -32.12 8.65
C SER A 454 -4.00 -32.62 8.90
N SER A 455 -4.97 -32.35 8.01
CA SER A 455 -6.37 -32.78 8.23
C SER A 455 -6.81 -34.05 7.49
N ALA A 456 -5.97 -34.60 6.61
CA ALA A 456 -6.31 -35.83 5.87
C ALA A 456 -5.98 -37.12 6.62
N SER A 457 -5.34 -37.08 7.79
CA SER A 457 -4.95 -38.26 8.57
C SER A 457 -5.86 -38.60 9.76
N ALA A 458 -6.94 -37.81 10.00
CA ALA A 458 -7.81 -38.04 11.15
C ALA A 458 -9.15 -38.75 10.84
N GLU A 459 -9.50 -38.98 9.57
CA GLU A 459 -10.75 -39.65 9.20
C GLU A 459 -10.58 -41.08 8.69
N GLY A 460 -9.40 -41.68 8.82
CA GLY A 460 -9.07 -43.03 8.29
C GLY A 460 -8.88 -44.15 9.30
N SER A 461 -9.30 -43.99 10.57
CA SER A 461 -9.18 -45.10 11.56
C SER A 461 -10.40 -45.19 12.46
N SER A 462 -11.55 -45.52 11.90
CA SER A 462 -12.65 -46.18 12.62
C SER A 462 -13.54 -46.86 11.59
N GLY A 463 -13.20 -48.08 11.28
CA GLY A 463 -13.99 -49.03 10.50
C GLY A 463 -13.58 -50.42 10.90
#